data_9bb67533174fc007f7a1ded41f6c58c6
#
_entry.id   9bb67533174fc007f7a1ded41f6c58c6
#
_cell.length_a   1.000
_cell.length_b   1.000
_cell.length_c   1.000
_cell.angle_alpha   90.00
_cell.angle_beta   90.00
_cell.angle_gamma   90.00
#
_symmetry.space_group_name_H-M   'P 1'
#
loop_
_entity.id
_entity.type
_entity.pdbx_description
1 polymer ?
#
loop_
_entity_poly.entity_id
_entity_poly.type
_entity_poly.pdbx_seq_one_letter_code
_entity_poly.pdbx_strand_id
1 'polypeptide(L)'
;ARLAVILCIVSVTALVFYRALGKIALFLIVTFMAVGEMSFFLAHMLFELGNQLFRLWDWCLGNGYISSLEFYNFVVSITLIGNQILFCVIGATVLYFTLRKVVQDYREKDYAVHRTELLFILTPGLTGLMVCTLLRITIDTAENGVPETLYDRYPSLMVIMPVILLLLLFSVMFGVKLFQDMICWNREKSSRIILEKQVSSLQEHMGEMERVYSGIRGMRHDMKNTISVIMQLAAGKEEGLQAYLEELSRTMDRLEFRFKTGNTVVDTLLNMKYHEI
;
A
#
# COMPACT_ATOMS: atom_id res chain seq x y z
N ALA A 1 33.34 -0.28 -4.39
CA ALA A 1 33.49 -1.70 -4.06
C ALA A 1 32.70 -2.09 -2.81
N ARG A 2 32.87 -1.44 -1.64
CA ARG A 2 32.24 -1.78 -0.36
C ARG A 2 30.72 -1.75 -0.42
N LEU A 3 30.12 -0.73 -1.03
CA LEU A 3 28.67 -0.55 -1.18
C LEU A 3 28.07 -1.65 -2.07
N ALA A 4 28.73 -2.01 -3.17
CA ALA A 4 28.31 -3.08 -4.05
C ALA A 4 28.33 -4.45 -3.35
N VAL A 5 29.35 -4.71 -2.51
CA VAL A 5 29.46 -5.96 -1.74
C VAL A 5 28.33 -6.04 -0.70
N ILE A 6 28.06 -4.96 0.04
CA ILE A 6 26.96 -4.91 1.01
C ILE A 6 25.62 -5.11 0.29
N LEU A 7 25.41 -4.46 -0.84
CA LEU A 7 24.18 -4.60 -1.65
C LEU A 7 24.00 -6.04 -2.16
N CYS A 8 25.07 -6.70 -2.60
CA CYS A 8 25.05 -8.12 -2.96
C CYS A 8 24.70 -9.01 -1.76
N ILE A 9 25.35 -8.82 -0.62
CA ILE A 9 25.11 -9.64 0.58
C ILE A 9 23.66 -9.47 1.05
N VAL A 10 23.15 -8.24 1.15
CA VAL A 10 21.76 -7.96 1.58
C VAL A 10 20.77 -8.47 0.54
N SER A 11 21.07 -8.38 -0.77
CA SER A 11 20.21 -8.93 -1.82
C SER A 11 20.14 -10.46 -1.77
N VAL A 12 21.27 -11.13 -1.58
CA VAL A 12 21.33 -12.60 -1.45
C VAL A 12 20.61 -13.07 -0.19
N THR A 13 20.82 -12.42 0.95
CA THR A 13 20.13 -12.78 2.20
C THR A 13 18.63 -12.54 2.09
N ALA A 14 18.18 -11.46 1.47
CA ALA A 14 16.75 -11.20 1.24
C ALA A 14 16.12 -12.23 0.28
N LEU A 15 16.81 -12.61 -0.79
CA LEU A 15 16.35 -13.66 -1.71
C LEU A 15 16.24 -15.04 -1.03
N VAL A 16 17.16 -15.36 -0.11
CA VAL A 16 17.17 -16.63 0.60
C VAL A 16 16.05 -16.70 1.65
N PHE A 17 15.84 -15.62 2.40
CA PHE A 17 14.86 -15.58 3.49
C PHE A 17 13.44 -15.21 3.05
N TYR A 18 13.27 -14.43 1.97
CA TYR A 18 11.98 -13.96 1.48
C TYR A 18 11.67 -14.50 0.08
N ARG A 19 11.43 -15.80 -0.01
CA ARG A 19 11.22 -16.56 -1.26
C ARG A 19 10.03 -16.08 -2.12
N ALA A 20 9.12 -15.26 -1.58
CA ALA A 20 7.83 -15.01 -2.21
C ALA A 20 7.68 -13.67 -2.95
N LEU A 21 8.49 -12.63 -2.67
CA LEU A 21 8.21 -11.28 -3.19
C LEU A 21 9.50 -10.50 -3.55
N GLY A 22 10.20 -10.93 -4.59
CA GLY A 22 11.46 -10.31 -5.05
C GLY A 22 11.37 -8.79 -5.27
N LYS A 23 10.20 -8.26 -5.67
CA LYS A 23 10.00 -6.81 -5.87
C LYS A 23 9.96 -6.03 -4.55
N ILE A 24 9.29 -6.58 -3.55
CA ILE A 24 9.20 -5.98 -2.21
C ILE A 24 10.54 -6.05 -1.49
N ALA A 25 11.23 -7.19 -1.60
CA ALA A 25 12.58 -7.34 -1.06
C ALA A 25 13.55 -6.31 -1.65
N LEU A 26 13.50 -6.09 -2.97
CA LEU A 26 14.31 -5.07 -3.64
C LEU A 26 14.00 -3.66 -3.12
N PHE A 27 12.74 -3.31 -2.97
CA PHE A 27 12.34 -2.04 -2.39
C PHE A 27 12.87 -1.85 -0.96
N LEU A 28 12.67 -2.86 -0.09
CA LEU A 28 13.14 -2.80 1.30
C LEU A 28 14.66 -2.67 1.39
N ILE A 29 15.40 -3.41 0.55
CA ILE A 29 16.86 -3.35 0.50
C ILE A 29 17.33 -1.95 0.10
N VAL A 30 16.80 -1.40 -1.00
CA VAL A 30 17.20 -0.08 -1.49
C VAL A 30 16.84 1.00 -0.46
N THR A 31 15.65 0.93 0.12
CA THR A 31 15.21 1.89 1.15
C THR A 31 16.06 1.80 2.41
N PHE A 32 16.35 0.58 2.88
CA PHE A 32 17.21 0.38 4.05
C PHE A 32 18.62 0.93 3.81
N MET A 33 19.22 0.63 2.66
CA MET A 33 20.54 1.15 2.28
C MET A 33 20.53 2.67 2.16
N ALA A 34 19.51 3.25 1.50
CA ALA A 34 19.41 4.69 1.33
C ALA A 34 19.26 5.41 2.67
N VAL A 35 18.37 4.93 3.54
CA VAL A 35 18.16 5.51 4.87
C VAL A 35 19.42 5.36 5.72
N GLY A 36 20.10 4.21 5.66
CA GLY A 36 21.34 3.98 6.37
C GLY A 36 22.45 4.95 5.97
N GLU A 37 22.68 5.10 4.66
CA GLU A 37 23.70 6.03 4.14
C GLU A 37 23.34 7.50 4.44
N MET A 38 22.09 7.90 4.25
CA MET A 38 21.65 9.27 4.57
C MET A 38 21.77 9.58 6.08
N SER A 39 21.41 8.63 6.95
CA SER A 39 21.54 8.77 8.40
C SER A 39 23.02 8.89 8.82
N PHE A 40 23.89 8.11 8.19
CA PHE A 40 25.35 8.17 8.42
C PHE A 40 25.90 9.54 8.02
N PHE A 41 25.57 10.03 6.82
CA PHE A 41 26.06 11.33 6.37
C PHE A 41 25.49 12.49 7.20
N LEU A 42 24.22 12.42 7.60
CA LEU A 42 23.62 13.42 8.48
C LEU A 42 24.36 13.47 9.84
N ALA A 43 24.64 12.32 10.43
CA ALA A 43 25.39 12.25 11.67
C ALA A 43 26.84 12.74 11.48
N HIS A 44 27.46 12.43 10.33
CA HIS A 44 28.82 12.90 10.01
C HIS A 44 28.89 14.42 9.87
N MET A 45 27.87 15.05 9.27
CA MET A 45 27.79 16.52 9.20
C MET A 45 27.72 17.16 10.58
N LEU A 46 26.93 16.57 11.48
CA LEU A 46 26.83 17.05 12.87
C LEU A 46 28.13 16.80 13.65
N PHE A 47 28.83 15.71 13.34
CA PHE A 47 30.16 15.45 13.88
C PHE A 47 31.17 16.53 13.44
N GLU A 48 31.17 16.93 12.16
CA GLU A 48 32.01 18.01 11.64
C GLU A 48 31.69 19.37 12.28
N LEU A 49 30.40 19.66 12.54
CA LEU A 49 29.99 20.82 13.33
C LEU A 49 30.61 20.79 14.75
N GLY A 50 30.62 19.61 15.37
CA GLY A 50 31.29 19.39 16.67
C GLY A 50 32.81 19.63 16.60
N ASN A 51 33.45 19.31 15.48
CA ASN A 51 34.86 19.55 15.25
C ASN A 51 35.23 21.05 15.25
N GLN A 52 34.27 21.96 14.95
CA GLN A 52 34.52 23.39 15.07
C GLN A 52 34.77 23.82 16.53
N LEU A 53 34.31 23.05 17.51
CA LEU A 53 34.60 23.30 18.94
C LEU A 53 36.12 23.16 19.24
N PHE A 54 36.83 22.28 18.53
CA PHE A 54 38.29 22.16 18.69
C PHE A 54 39.00 23.46 18.29
N ARG A 55 38.53 24.13 17.24
CA ARG A 55 39.08 25.44 16.85
C ARG A 55 38.87 26.52 17.93
N LEU A 56 37.76 26.43 18.67
CA LEU A 56 37.53 27.32 19.83
C LEU A 56 38.52 27.02 20.96
N TRP A 57 38.79 25.75 21.25
CA TRP A 57 39.78 25.39 22.27
C TRP A 57 41.19 25.80 21.87
N ASP A 58 41.58 25.64 20.60
CA ASP A 58 42.86 26.11 20.06
C ASP A 58 42.99 27.63 20.18
N TRP A 59 41.91 28.35 19.87
CA TRP A 59 41.87 29.80 20.01
C TRP A 59 41.96 30.22 21.49
N CYS A 60 41.34 29.52 22.42
CA CYS A 60 41.43 29.78 23.86
C CYS A 60 42.83 29.55 24.39
N LEU A 61 43.53 28.51 23.92
CA LEU A 61 44.93 28.24 24.25
C LEU A 61 45.87 29.33 23.71
N GLY A 62 45.66 29.71 22.42
CA GLY A 62 46.46 30.73 21.75
C GLY A 62 46.35 32.13 22.37
N ASN A 63 45.16 32.47 22.94
CA ASN A 63 44.94 33.74 23.65
C ASN A 63 45.22 33.70 25.13
N GLY A 64 45.78 32.61 25.66
CA GLY A 64 46.20 32.50 27.06
C GLY A 64 45.06 32.31 28.09
N TYR A 65 43.82 32.03 27.63
CA TYR A 65 42.70 31.70 28.53
C TYR A 65 42.91 30.34 29.20
N ILE A 66 43.69 29.45 28.56
CA ILE A 66 44.08 28.15 29.10
C ILE A 66 45.58 28.18 29.27
N SER A 67 46.06 28.17 30.53
CA SER A 67 47.49 28.22 30.85
C SER A 67 48.13 26.83 31.02
N SER A 68 47.33 25.79 31.26
CA SER A 68 47.81 24.40 31.44
C SER A 68 47.58 23.55 30.22
N LEU A 69 48.64 23.01 29.65
CA LEU A 69 48.58 22.08 28.53
C LEU A 69 47.88 20.76 28.90
N GLU A 70 48.02 20.33 30.17
CA GLU A 70 47.34 19.13 30.65
C GLU A 70 45.80 19.33 30.68
N PHE A 71 45.34 20.50 31.13
CA PHE A 71 43.91 20.85 31.12
C PHE A 71 43.37 20.94 29.69
N TYR A 72 44.11 21.53 28.76
CA TYR A 72 43.76 21.58 27.35
C TYR A 72 43.59 20.17 26.78
N ASN A 73 44.58 19.28 26.97
CA ASN A 73 44.50 17.90 26.47
C ASN A 73 43.35 17.12 27.07
N PHE A 74 43.01 17.36 28.35
CA PHE A 74 41.87 16.75 29.01
C PHE A 74 40.54 17.19 28.36
N VAL A 75 40.36 18.50 28.17
CA VAL A 75 39.14 19.06 27.57
C VAL A 75 38.97 18.61 26.12
N VAL A 76 40.04 18.62 25.34
CA VAL A 76 40.03 18.13 23.94
C VAL A 76 39.64 16.65 23.89
N SER A 77 40.19 15.82 24.78
CA SER A 77 39.88 14.39 24.85
C SER A 77 38.39 14.15 25.21
N ILE A 78 37.84 14.88 26.18
CA ILE A 78 36.43 14.80 26.53
C ILE A 78 35.55 15.24 25.37
N THR A 79 35.88 16.34 24.71
CA THR A 79 35.15 16.86 23.55
C THR A 79 35.13 15.84 22.41
N LEU A 80 36.26 15.20 22.15
CA LEU A 80 36.37 14.16 21.12
C LEU A 80 35.50 12.93 21.41
N ILE A 81 35.57 12.43 22.66
CA ILE A 81 34.75 11.29 23.08
C ILE A 81 33.25 11.67 23.04
N GLY A 82 32.91 12.86 23.55
CA GLY A 82 31.53 13.35 23.52
C GLY A 82 30.97 13.49 22.11
N ASN A 83 31.78 14.04 21.19
CA ASN A 83 31.40 14.19 19.79
C ASN A 83 31.22 12.82 19.11
N GLN A 84 32.08 11.84 19.40
CA GLN A 84 31.95 10.47 18.88
C GLN A 84 30.68 9.76 19.39
N ILE A 85 30.35 9.92 20.66
CA ILE A 85 29.11 9.38 21.24
C ILE A 85 27.90 10.05 20.60
N LEU A 86 27.92 11.36 20.44
CA LEU A 86 26.86 12.12 19.80
C LEU A 86 26.60 11.65 18.36
N PHE A 87 27.68 11.44 17.59
CA PHE A 87 27.62 10.88 16.25
C PHE A 87 26.89 9.52 16.21
N CYS A 88 27.27 8.59 17.10
CA CYS A 88 26.66 7.27 17.16
C CYS A 88 25.17 7.35 17.56
N VAL A 89 24.84 8.18 18.55
CA VAL A 89 23.47 8.32 19.06
C VAL A 89 22.56 8.94 18.00
N ILE A 90 23.00 10.00 17.33
CA ILE A 90 22.20 10.67 16.30
C ILE A 90 21.99 9.74 15.11
N GLY A 91 23.05 9.11 14.60
CA GLY A 91 22.95 8.17 13.48
C GLY A 91 22.01 7.00 13.77
N ALA A 92 22.14 6.38 14.95
CA ALA A 92 21.26 5.31 15.38
C ALA A 92 19.82 5.76 15.57
N THR A 93 19.59 6.94 16.13
CA THR A 93 18.26 7.51 16.37
C THR A 93 17.53 7.79 15.04
N VAL A 94 18.17 8.49 14.12
CA VAL A 94 17.62 8.80 12.79
C VAL A 94 17.30 7.52 12.04
N LEU A 95 18.24 6.57 12.01
CA LEU A 95 18.05 5.26 11.38
C LEU A 95 16.87 4.50 11.99
N TYR A 96 16.81 4.42 13.32
CA TYR A 96 15.74 3.71 14.03
C TYR A 96 14.36 4.31 13.75
N PHE A 97 14.19 5.63 13.89
CA PHE A 97 12.88 6.26 13.69
C PHE A 97 12.42 6.15 12.23
N THR A 98 13.32 6.35 11.28
CA THR A 98 12.98 6.26 9.84
C THR A 98 12.61 4.84 9.45
N LEU A 99 13.41 3.84 9.84
CA LEU A 99 13.12 2.43 9.54
C LEU A 99 11.87 1.95 10.26
N ARG A 100 11.70 2.30 11.53
CA ARG A 100 10.48 1.96 12.30
C ARG A 100 9.23 2.47 11.58
N LYS A 101 9.25 3.70 11.09
CA LYS A 101 8.14 4.29 10.36
C LYS A 101 7.86 3.55 9.05
N VAL A 102 8.90 3.29 8.25
CA VAL A 102 8.78 2.54 6.99
C VAL A 102 8.25 1.12 7.23
N VAL A 103 8.77 0.40 8.23
CA VAL A 103 8.34 -0.97 8.54
C VAL A 103 6.93 -1.01 9.10
N GLN A 104 6.55 -0.08 9.97
CA GLN A 104 5.22 -0.01 10.57
C GLN A 104 4.15 0.21 9.50
N ASP A 105 4.44 1.11 8.59
CA ASP A 105 3.55 1.43 7.49
C ASP A 105 3.44 0.26 6.48
N TYR A 106 4.43 -0.61 6.35
CA TYR A 106 4.48 -1.72 5.38
C TYR A 106 3.92 -3.06 5.91
N ARG A 107 3.82 -3.25 7.23
CA ARG A 107 3.56 -4.56 7.87
C ARG A 107 2.17 -5.14 7.63
N GLU A 108 1.20 -4.35 7.19
CA GLU A 108 -0.21 -4.77 7.22
C GLU A 108 -0.81 -5.20 5.88
N LYS A 109 -0.05 -5.28 4.76
CA LYS A 109 -0.69 -5.38 3.45
C LYS A 109 0.00 -6.32 2.46
N ASP A 110 -0.64 -7.46 2.21
CA ASP A 110 -0.39 -8.33 1.04
C ASP A 110 -0.85 -7.60 -0.25
N TYR A 111 0.08 -6.95 -0.93
CA TYR A 111 -0.20 -6.30 -2.21
C TYR A 111 0.82 -6.70 -3.28
N ALA A 112 0.30 -7.09 -4.44
CA ALA A 112 1.13 -7.35 -5.61
C ALA A 112 1.52 -6.04 -6.29
N VAL A 113 2.69 -5.50 -5.95
CA VAL A 113 3.23 -4.25 -6.50
C VAL A 113 3.45 -4.37 -8.02
N HIS A 114 2.89 -3.43 -8.79
CA HIS A 114 3.13 -3.32 -10.23
C HIS A 114 4.54 -2.77 -10.50
N ARG A 115 5.10 -3.02 -11.70
CA ARG A 115 6.48 -2.57 -12.04
C ARG A 115 6.63 -1.05 -12.01
N THR A 116 5.64 -0.33 -12.49
CA THR A 116 5.61 1.15 -12.51
C THR A 116 5.52 1.75 -11.12
N GLU A 117 4.74 1.14 -10.23
CA GLU A 117 4.59 1.53 -8.83
C GLU A 117 5.90 1.32 -8.06
N LEU A 118 6.57 0.18 -8.31
CA LEU A 118 7.87 -0.12 -7.72
C LEU A 118 8.91 0.93 -8.09
N LEU A 119 8.98 1.33 -9.36
CA LEU A 119 9.90 2.37 -9.83
C LEU A 119 9.63 3.71 -9.13
N PHE A 120 8.36 4.08 -8.98
CA PHE A 120 7.97 5.32 -8.31
C PHE A 120 8.45 5.37 -6.84
N ILE A 121 8.29 4.26 -6.10
CA ILE A 121 8.72 4.19 -4.69
C ILE A 121 10.24 4.11 -4.56
N LEU A 122 10.93 3.49 -5.51
CA LEU A 122 12.39 3.34 -5.51
C LEU A 122 13.11 4.67 -5.80
N THR A 123 12.48 5.59 -6.54
CA THR A 123 13.13 6.83 -6.98
C THR A 123 13.71 7.66 -5.83
N PRO A 124 13.01 7.95 -4.70
CA PRO A 124 13.58 8.74 -3.61
C PRO A 124 14.77 8.04 -2.93
N GLY A 125 14.71 6.71 -2.79
CA GLY A 125 15.80 5.92 -2.23
C GLY A 125 17.04 5.91 -3.13
N LEU A 126 16.85 5.72 -4.43
CA LEU A 126 17.94 5.75 -5.41
C LEU A 126 18.58 7.14 -5.53
N THR A 127 17.78 8.20 -5.56
CA THR A 127 18.33 9.57 -5.58
C THR A 127 19.12 9.87 -4.31
N GLY A 128 18.62 9.43 -3.14
CA GLY A 128 19.35 9.54 -1.88
C GLY A 128 20.70 8.81 -1.91
N LEU A 129 20.74 7.58 -2.41
CA LEU A 129 21.98 6.82 -2.57
C LEU A 129 22.96 7.49 -3.55
N MET A 130 22.47 8.03 -4.65
CA MET A 130 23.31 8.77 -5.61
C MET A 130 23.91 10.02 -4.99
N VAL A 131 23.13 10.79 -4.24
CA VAL A 131 23.62 11.97 -3.50
C VAL A 131 24.65 11.56 -2.46
N CYS A 132 24.41 10.52 -1.67
CA CYS A 132 25.35 10.02 -0.68
C CYS A 132 26.65 9.53 -1.32
N THR A 133 26.59 8.83 -2.47
CA THR A 133 27.80 8.41 -3.19
C THR A 133 28.59 9.59 -3.75
N LEU A 134 27.91 10.62 -4.25
CA LEU A 134 28.53 11.84 -4.72
C LEU A 134 29.22 12.58 -3.57
N LEU A 135 28.54 12.72 -2.42
CA LEU A 135 29.12 13.31 -1.21
C LEU A 135 30.36 12.55 -0.75
N ARG A 136 30.35 11.22 -0.76
CA ARG A 136 31.51 10.39 -0.39
C ARG A 136 32.73 10.61 -1.27
N ILE A 137 32.53 10.94 -2.55
CA ILE A 137 33.60 11.22 -3.48
C ILE A 137 34.16 12.64 -3.30
N THR A 138 33.28 13.60 -2.97
CA THR A 138 33.62 15.03 -2.94
C THR A 138 34.09 15.54 -1.59
N ILE A 139 33.73 14.86 -0.47
CA ILE A 139 34.12 15.30 0.88
C ILE A 139 35.64 15.20 1.09
N ASP A 140 36.22 14.09 0.63
CA ASP A 140 37.67 13.82 0.78
C ASP A 140 38.38 14.16 -0.52
N THR A 141 38.71 15.42 -0.73
CA THR A 141 39.57 15.86 -1.86
C THR A 141 41.01 16.07 -1.35
N ALA A 142 41.97 15.47 -2.03
CA ALA A 142 43.36 15.75 -1.78
C ALA A 142 43.85 16.80 -2.80
N GLU A 143 44.05 18.01 -2.35
CA GLU A 143 44.70 19.05 -3.16
C GLU A 143 46.16 19.18 -2.72
N ASN A 144 47.11 18.99 -3.64
CA ASN A 144 48.55 19.02 -3.39
C ASN A 144 49.08 18.06 -2.30
N GLY A 145 48.38 16.93 -2.07
CA GLY A 145 48.80 15.92 -1.08
C GLY A 145 48.38 16.23 0.36
N VAL A 146 47.68 17.31 0.59
CA VAL A 146 47.05 17.64 1.88
C VAL A 146 45.58 17.28 1.82
N PRO A 147 45.02 16.45 2.74
CA PRO A 147 43.60 16.19 2.79
C PRO A 147 42.88 17.44 3.27
N GLU A 148 42.20 18.11 2.35
CA GLU A 148 41.27 19.21 2.68
C GLU A 148 39.86 18.70 2.61
N THR A 149 39.04 19.03 3.61
CA THR A 149 37.63 18.72 3.56
C THR A 149 36.90 19.78 2.73
N LEU A 150 35.89 19.36 1.96
CA LEU A 150 35.04 20.25 1.15
C LEU A 150 34.42 21.40 1.99
N TYR A 151 34.23 21.16 3.28
CA TYR A 151 33.65 22.14 4.21
C TYR A 151 34.61 23.26 4.59
N ASP A 152 35.90 22.99 4.61
CA ASP A 152 36.91 24.03 4.86
C ASP A 152 36.97 25.03 3.71
N ARG A 153 36.74 24.55 2.48
CA ARG A 153 36.73 25.40 1.28
C ARG A 153 35.39 26.11 1.10
N TYR A 154 34.27 25.47 1.44
CA TYR A 154 32.91 26.01 1.28
C TYR A 154 32.09 25.84 2.56
N PRO A 155 32.24 26.71 3.55
CA PRO A 155 31.54 26.60 4.83
C PRO A 155 30.02 26.59 4.73
N SER A 156 29.45 27.21 3.68
CA SER A 156 28.01 27.20 3.42
C SER A 156 27.44 25.79 3.19
N LEU A 157 28.24 24.86 2.70
CA LEU A 157 27.81 23.47 2.49
C LEU A 157 27.53 22.75 3.80
N MET A 158 28.15 23.17 4.90
CA MET A 158 27.92 22.61 6.23
C MET A 158 26.47 22.79 6.73
N VAL A 159 25.77 23.80 6.22
CA VAL A 159 24.34 24.04 6.53
C VAL A 159 23.45 23.46 5.43
N ILE A 160 23.82 23.62 4.18
CA ILE A 160 22.98 23.23 3.03
C ILE A 160 22.86 21.70 2.93
N MET A 161 23.97 20.96 3.13
CA MET A 161 23.97 19.49 2.98
C MET A 161 23.09 18.74 3.98
N PRO A 162 23.10 19.05 5.29
CA PRO A 162 22.15 18.43 6.23
C PRO A 162 20.69 18.70 5.85
N VAL A 163 20.38 19.89 5.35
CA VAL A 163 19.01 20.23 4.90
C VAL A 163 18.60 19.36 3.70
N ILE A 164 19.49 19.20 2.72
CA ILE A 164 19.25 18.32 1.55
C ILE A 164 19.03 16.87 2.01
N LEU A 165 19.87 16.36 2.91
CA LEU A 165 19.75 15.00 3.42
C LEU A 165 18.46 14.78 4.22
N LEU A 166 18.05 15.75 5.03
CA LEU A 166 16.76 15.71 5.74
C LEU A 166 15.57 15.73 4.79
N LEU A 167 15.62 16.56 3.74
CA LEU A 167 14.57 16.60 2.72
C LEU A 167 14.49 15.26 1.95
N LEU A 168 15.63 14.64 1.65
CA LEU A 168 15.68 13.33 1.01
C LEU A 168 15.11 12.23 1.93
N LEU A 169 15.47 12.21 3.21
CA LEU A 169 14.90 11.30 4.20
C LEU A 169 13.37 11.47 4.30
N PHE A 170 12.92 12.73 4.37
CA PHE A 170 11.49 13.04 4.38
C PHE A 170 10.80 12.58 3.09
N SER A 171 11.44 12.77 1.93
CA SER A 171 10.93 12.31 0.64
C SER A 171 10.77 10.79 0.59
N VAL A 172 11.71 10.03 1.14
CA VAL A 172 11.59 8.56 1.25
C VAL A 172 10.41 8.17 2.12
N MET A 173 10.29 8.76 3.33
CA MET A 173 9.18 8.47 4.26
C MET A 173 7.83 8.84 3.66
N PHE A 174 7.74 10.02 3.03
CA PHE A 174 6.51 10.51 2.41
C PHE A 174 6.12 9.67 1.18
N GLY A 175 7.09 9.28 0.36
CA GLY A 175 6.89 8.40 -0.78
C GLY A 175 6.30 7.04 -0.39
N VAL A 176 6.82 6.44 0.68
CA VAL A 176 6.28 5.18 1.23
C VAL A 176 4.84 5.37 1.72
N LYS A 177 4.57 6.44 2.46
CA LYS A 177 3.22 6.74 2.96
C LYS A 177 2.23 6.97 1.83
N LEU A 178 2.55 7.83 0.86
CA LEU A 178 1.69 8.10 -0.30
C LEU A 178 1.35 6.82 -1.07
N PHE A 179 2.34 5.96 -1.25
CA PHE A 179 2.12 4.69 -1.93
C PHE A 179 1.12 3.82 -1.19
N GLN A 180 1.20 3.76 0.12
CA GLN A 180 0.28 2.98 0.94
C GLN A 180 -1.13 3.54 0.94
N ASP A 181 -1.25 4.86 1.01
CA ASP A 181 -2.54 5.55 0.90
C ASP A 181 -3.17 5.25 -0.47
N MET A 182 -2.38 5.25 -1.55
CA MET A 182 -2.83 4.89 -2.90
C MET A 182 -3.31 3.44 -2.99
N ILE A 183 -2.59 2.49 -2.39
CA ILE A 183 -3.01 1.08 -2.32
C ILE A 183 -4.33 0.96 -1.56
N CYS A 184 -4.45 1.61 -0.42
CA CYS A 184 -5.66 1.61 0.40
C CYS A 184 -6.87 2.15 -0.39
N TRP A 185 -6.69 3.25 -1.08
CA TRP A 185 -7.69 3.86 -1.94
C TRP A 185 -8.13 2.95 -3.10
N ASN A 186 -7.17 2.32 -3.78
CA ASN A 186 -7.49 1.38 -4.86
C ASN A 186 -8.25 0.16 -4.37
N ARG A 187 -7.92 -0.36 -3.18
CA ARG A 187 -8.61 -1.48 -2.55
C ARG A 187 -10.04 -1.10 -2.15
N GLU A 188 -10.22 0.07 -1.55
CA GLU A 188 -11.54 0.59 -1.18
C GLU A 188 -12.41 0.81 -2.42
N LYS A 189 -11.85 1.40 -3.47
CA LYS A 189 -12.54 1.60 -4.76
C LYS A 189 -12.99 0.27 -5.38
N SER A 190 -12.11 -0.73 -5.40
CA SER A 190 -12.46 -2.07 -5.90
C SER A 190 -13.56 -2.73 -5.09
N SER A 191 -13.50 -2.60 -3.76
CA SER A 191 -14.53 -3.12 -2.86
C SER A 191 -15.88 -2.44 -3.06
N ARG A 192 -15.89 -1.12 -3.27
CA ARG A 192 -17.12 -0.37 -3.60
C ARG A 192 -17.74 -0.84 -4.92
N ILE A 193 -16.94 -1.03 -5.97
CA ILE A 193 -17.43 -1.51 -7.28
C ILE A 193 -18.06 -2.91 -7.14
N ILE A 194 -17.46 -3.79 -6.35
CA ILE A 194 -18.01 -5.14 -6.10
C ILE A 194 -19.35 -5.04 -5.35
N LEU A 195 -19.42 -4.20 -4.31
CA LEU A 195 -20.65 -3.96 -3.55
C LEU A 195 -21.76 -3.37 -4.43
N GLU A 196 -21.46 -2.36 -5.23
CA GLU A 196 -22.42 -1.76 -6.18
C GLU A 196 -22.97 -2.80 -7.16
N LYS A 197 -22.09 -3.67 -7.68
CA LYS A 197 -22.50 -4.77 -8.57
C LYS A 197 -23.41 -5.78 -7.86
N GLN A 198 -23.11 -6.12 -6.59
CA GLN A 198 -23.95 -7.01 -5.79
C GLN A 198 -25.32 -6.38 -5.50
N VAL A 199 -25.36 -5.09 -5.15
CA VAL A 199 -26.63 -4.36 -4.94
C VAL A 199 -27.45 -4.32 -6.22
N SER A 200 -26.84 -4.03 -7.37
CA SER A 200 -27.52 -4.05 -8.67
C SER A 200 -28.09 -5.43 -9.00
N SER A 201 -27.33 -6.49 -8.77
CA SER A 201 -27.81 -7.87 -8.97
C SER A 201 -28.96 -8.25 -8.03
N LEU A 202 -28.89 -7.81 -6.77
CA LEU A 202 -29.99 -8.02 -5.81
C LEU A 202 -31.27 -7.26 -6.23
N GLN A 203 -31.15 -6.03 -6.74
CA GLN A 203 -32.26 -5.26 -7.26
C GLN A 203 -32.91 -5.94 -8.47
N GLU A 204 -32.10 -6.50 -9.37
CA GLU A 204 -32.61 -7.27 -10.51
C GLU A 204 -33.36 -8.52 -10.06
N HIS A 205 -32.81 -9.30 -9.12
CA HIS A 205 -33.51 -10.46 -8.54
C HIS A 205 -34.79 -10.09 -7.80
N MET A 206 -34.79 -8.95 -7.09
CA MET A 206 -36.02 -8.46 -6.46
C MET A 206 -37.11 -8.12 -7.50
N GLY A 207 -36.72 -7.49 -8.62
CA GLY A 207 -37.64 -7.21 -9.73
C GLY A 207 -38.23 -8.48 -10.38
N GLU A 208 -37.38 -9.52 -10.53
CA GLU A 208 -37.85 -10.84 -11.00
C GLU A 208 -38.83 -11.50 -10.02
N MET A 209 -38.52 -11.47 -8.71
CA MET A 209 -39.39 -11.97 -7.67
C MET A 209 -40.73 -11.24 -7.70
N GLU A 210 -40.77 -9.93 -7.86
CA GLU A 210 -41.99 -9.13 -7.91
C GLU A 210 -42.86 -9.51 -9.10
N ARG A 211 -42.27 -9.79 -10.27
CA ARG A 211 -42.96 -10.33 -11.45
C ARG A 211 -43.56 -11.71 -11.17
N VAL A 212 -42.80 -12.61 -10.54
CA VAL A 212 -43.29 -13.94 -10.16
C VAL A 212 -44.45 -13.83 -9.18
N TYR A 213 -44.37 -12.98 -8.14
CA TYR A 213 -45.45 -12.75 -7.20
C TYR A 213 -46.70 -12.17 -7.87
N SER A 214 -46.53 -11.25 -8.82
CA SER A 214 -47.68 -10.70 -9.58
C SER A 214 -48.33 -11.76 -10.45
N GLY A 215 -47.54 -12.64 -11.10
CA GLY A 215 -48.02 -13.79 -11.85
C GLY A 215 -48.81 -14.77 -10.98
N ILE A 216 -48.29 -15.12 -9.80
CA ILE A 216 -48.99 -15.99 -8.83
C ILE A 216 -50.31 -15.34 -8.36
N ARG A 217 -50.35 -14.03 -8.13
CA ARG A 217 -51.57 -13.31 -7.76
C ARG A 217 -52.61 -13.36 -8.87
N GLY A 218 -52.19 -13.19 -10.13
CA GLY A 218 -53.02 -13.36 -11.32
C GLY A 218 -53.61 -14.77 -11.40
N MET A 219 -52.74 -15.79 -11.31
CA MET A 219 -53.18 -17.20 -11.31
C MET A 219 -54.20 -17.51 -10.21
N ARG A 220 -53.98 -16.99 -8.99
CA ARG A 220 -54.92 -17.17 -7.87
C ARG A 220 -56.28 -16.53 -8.14
N HIS A 221 -56.28 -15.36 -8.78
CA HIS A 221 -57.52 -14.68 -9.20
C HIS A 221 -58.27 -15.52 -10.24
N ASP A 222 -57.59 -16.04 -11.24
CA ASP A 222 -58.16 -16.84 -12.32
C ASP A 222 -58.68 -18.19 -11.80
N MET A 223 -57.93 -18.85 -10.91
CA MET A 223 -58.43 -20.06 -10.20
C MET A 223 -59.68 -19.79 -9.41
N LYS A 224 -59.76 -18.62 -8.70
CA LYS A 224 -60.99 -18.26 -7.95
C LYS A 224 -62.19 -18.06 -8.86
N ASN A 225 -61.99 -17.42 -10.02
CA ASN A 225 -63.00 -17.24 -11.03
C ASN A 225 -63.45 -18.58 -11.62
N THR A 226 -62.52 -19.45 -11.96
CA THR A 226 -62.80 -20.81 -12.46
C THR A 226 -63.54 -21.63 -11.47
N ILE A 227 -63.18 -21.64 -10.18
CA ILE A 227 -63.95 -22.33 -9.12
C ILE A 227 -65.34 -21.75 -8.99
N SER A 228 -65.50 -20.43 -9.11
CA SER A 228 -66.83 -19.78 -9.04
C SER A 228 -67.76 -20.23 -10.21
N VAL A 229 -67.22 -20.34 -11.43
CA VAL A 229 -67.95 -20.84 -12.60
C VAL A 229 -68.35 -22.31 -12.44
N ILE A 230 -67.38 -23.14 -11.96
CA ILE A 230 -67.66 -24.56 -11.66
C ILE A 230 -68.80 -24.70 -10.63
N MET A 231 -68.79 -23.90 -9.56
CA MET A 231 -69.88 -23.91 -8.54
C MET A 231 -71.18 -23.50 -9.12
N GLN A 232 -71.21 -22.50 -10.02
CA GLN A 232 -72.45 -22.07 -10.67
C GLN A 232 -73.05 -23.14 -11.62
N LEU A 233 -72.14 -23.78 -12.40
CA LEU A 233 -72.56 -24.87 -13.31
C LEU A 233 -73.00 -26.12 -12.55
N ALA A 234 -72.35 -26.44 -11.42
CA ALA A 234 -72.74 -27.55 -10.57
C ALA A 234 -74.10 -27.34 -9.88
N ALA A 235 -74.52 -26.07 -9.66
CA ALA A 235 -75.82 -25.74 -9.10
C ALA A 235 -76.99 -25.79 -10.12
N GLY A 236 -76.70 -25.84 -11.45
CA GLY A 236 -77.63 -25.79 -12.53
C GLY A 236 -77.41 -26.88 -13.59
N LYS A 237 -78.03 -28.08 -13.43
CA LYS A 237 -78.13 -29.24 -14.37
C LYS A 237 -76.81 -29.60 -15.13
N GLU A 238 -76.52 -30.92 -15.15
CA GLU A 238 -75.24 -31.61 -15.53
C GLU A 238 -74.67 -31.35 -16.91
N GLU A 239 -75.39 -30.92 -17.92
CA GLU A 239 -74.86 -30.85 -19.32
C GLU A 239 -73.79 -29.76 -19.58
N GLY A 240 -73.81 -28.67 -18.84
CA GLY A 240 -72.79 -27.59 -19.02
C GLY A 240 -71.47 -27.79 -18.27
N LEU A 241 -71.53 -28.58 -17.21
CA LEU A 241 -70.33 -28.80 -16.34
C LEU A 241 -69.26 -29.66 -17.02
N GLN A 242 -69.63 -30.67 -17.77
CA GLN A 242 -68.75 -31.59 -18.43
C GLN A 242 -67.99 -30.92 -19.57
N ALA A 243 -68.63 -30.10 -20.38
CA ALA A 243 -68.01 -29.30 -21.43
C ALA A 243 -67.01 -28.28 -20.87
N TYR A 244 -67.30 -27.62 -19.75
CA TYR A 244 -66.41 -26.67 -19.10
C TYR A 244 -65.16 -27.35 -18.45
N LEU A 245 -65.35 -28.52 -17.84
CA LEU A 245 -64.26 -29.32 -17.28
C LEU A 245 -63.30 -29.83 -18.36
N GLU A 246 -63.79 -30.22 -19.56
CA GLU A 246 -62.97 -30.58 -20.70
C GLU A 246 -62.21 -29.40 -21.24
N GLU A 247 -62.79 -28.21 -21.34
CA GLU A 247 -62.11 -26.97 -21.75
C GLU A 247 -61.04 -26.56 -20.75
N LEU A 248 -61.31 -26.68 -19.45
CA LEU A 248 -60.42 -26.43 -18.36
C LEU A 248 -59.17 -27.42 -18.42
N SER A 249 -59.46 -28.72 -18.63
CA SER A 249 -58.45 -29.74 -18.79
C SER A 249 -57.51 -29.43 -19.97
N ARG A 250 -58.07 -29.08 -21.14
CA ARG A 250 -57.30 -28.66 -22.31
C ARG A 250 -56.45 -27.41 -22.05
N THR A 251 -56.95 -26.48 -21.24
CA THR A 251 -56.19 -25.27 -20.87
C THR A 251 -55.07 -25.60 -19.89
N MET A 252 -55.30 -26.52 -18.95
CA MET A 252 -54.25 -27.01 -18.03
C MET A 252 -53.19 -27.82 -18.76
N ASP A 253 -53.55 -28.66 -19.74
CA ASP A 253 -52.59 -29.42 -20.56
C ASP A 253 -51.68 -28.49 -21.39
N ARG A 254 -52.18 -27.31 -21.78
CA ARG A 254 -51.35 -26.27 -22.43
C ARG A 254 -50.37 -25.60 -21.48
N LEU A 255 -50.62 -25.65 -20.18
CA LEU A 255 -49.77 -25.11 -19.12
C LEU A 255 -48.77 -26.15 -18.57
N GLU A 256 -48.77 -27.39 -19.14
CA GLU A 256 -47.88 -28.43 -18.72
C GLU A 256 -46.41 -28.00 -19.00
N PHE A 257 -45.57 -28.09 -17.95
CA PHE A 257 -44.16 -27.74 -18.04
C PHE A 257 -43.47 -28.59 -19.12
N ARG A 258 -43.05 -27.93 -20.19
CA ARG A 258 -42.38 -28.56 -21.32
C ARG A 258 -40.90 -28.90 -21.00
N PHE A 259 -40.35 -28.17 -20.07
CA PHE A 259 -38.95 -28.35 -19.59
C PHE A 259 -38.98 -28.89 -18.16
N LYS A 260 -38.47 -30.09 -17.95
CA LYS A 260 -38.33 -30.76 -16.66
C LYS A 260 -36.85 -31.12 -16.47
N THR A 261 -36.05 -30.17 -15.95
CA THR A 261 -34.63 -30.36 -15.68
C THR A 261 -34.33 -30.98 -14.33
N GLY A 262 -35.37 -31.11 -13.47
CA GLY A 262 -35.25 -31.59 -12.08
C GLY A 262 -34.97 -30.47 -11.07
N ASN A 263 -34.78 -29.24 -11.53
CA ASN A 263 -34.66 -28.06 -10.68
C ASN A 263 -35.90 -27.18 -10.91
N THR A 264 -36.77 -27.11 -9.89
CA THR A 264 -38.06 -26.37 -9.97
C THR A 264 -37.94 -24.91 -10.39
N VAL A 265 -36.83 -24.23 -9.99
CA VAL A 265 -36.61 -22.83 -10.34
C VAL A 265 -36.21 -22.69 -11.82
N VAL A 266 -35.31 -23.57 -12.30
CA VAL A 266 -34.89 -23.60 -13.71
C VAL A 266 -36.06 -23.98 -14.60
N ASP A 267 -36.86 -24.98 -14.20
CA ASP A 267 -38.02 -25.44 -14.94
C ASP A 267 -39.06 -24.32 -15.06
N THR A 268 -39.33 -23.59 -13.99
CA THR A 268 -40.25 -22.44 -14.01
C THR A 268 -39.74 -21.32 -14.93
N LEU A 269 -38.48 -20.96 -14.85
CA LEU A 269 -37.87 -19.92 -15.68
C LEU A 269 -37.88 -20.27 -17.17
N LEU A 270 -37.51 -21.51 -17.53
CA LEU A 270 -37.52 -21.97 -18.91
C LEU A 270 -38.91 -22.02 -19.52
N ASN A 271 -39.89 -22.47 -18.75
CA ASN A 271 -41.29 -22.53 -19.22
C ASN A 271 -41.92 -21.13 -19.33
N MET A 272 -41.61 -20.20 -18.42
CA MET A 272 -42.05 -18.81 -18.53
C MET A 272 -41.44 -18.13 -19.78
N LYS A 273 -40.16 -18.28 -20.02
CA LYS A 273 -39.48 -17.71 -21.20
C LYS A 273 -40.01 -18.29 -22.52
N TYR A 274 -40.36 -19.56 -22.53
CA TYR A 274 -40.92 -20.21 -23.73
C TYR A 274 -42.33 -19.68 -24.09
N HIS A 275 -43.13 -19.23 -23.12
CA HIS A 275 -44.45 -18.64 -23.35
C HIS A 275 -44.42 -17.16 -23.73
N GLU A 276 -43.25 -16.47 -23.56
CA GLU A 276 -43.03 -15.08 -23.98
C GLU A 276 -42.60 -14.95 -25.47
N ILE A 277 -42.20 -16.08 -26.09
CA ILE A 277 -41.75 -16.16 -27.51
C ILE A 277 -42.92 -16.68 -28.36
#